data_8ed1e6ba3ca42728dddeaf31f9e741c1
#
_entry.id   8ed1e6ba3ca42728dddeaf31f9e741c1
#
_cell.length_a   1.000
_cell.length_b   1.000
_cell.length_c   1.000
_cell.angle_alpha   90.00
_cell.angle_beta   90.00
_cell.angle_gamma   90.00
#
_symmetry.space_group_name_H-M   'P 1'
#
loop_
_entity.id
_entity.type
_entity.pdbx_description
1 polymer ?
#
loop_
_entity_poly.entity_id
_entity_poly.type
_entity_poly.pdbx_seq_one_letter_code
_entity_poly.pdbx_strand_id
1 'polypeptide(L)'
;MRRISSSMTVWHKRIFPVIWFGLLGVYLFFALRHRPLPIVPLAIAPALMLFGFFVMRAYVWDLADEVLDDGDRLMIRKGALQQTLLLRDVAEVRITRNSDPTRLTLVLAAPGVLGDKIVFVPAFAAASLVPFSRHPLAKELEDRIAMLKKNR
;
A
#
# COMPACT_ATOMS: atom_id res chain seq x y z
N MET A 1 9.20 6.83 18.54
CA MET A 1 8.73 6.15 17.31
C MET A 1 7.30 6.57 17.02
N ARG A 2 7.08 7.19 15.88
CA ARG A 2 5.76 7.64 15.41
C ARG A 2 5.35 6.79 14.21
N ARG A 3 4.16 6.17 14.26
CA ARG A 3 3.63 5.44 13.11
C ARG A 3 3.13 6.45 12.07
N ILE A 4 3.71 6.39 10.87
CA ILE A 4 3.38 7.29 9.75
C ILE A 4 2.58 6.58 8.64
N SER A 5 2.45 5.25 8.71
CA SER A 5 1.62 4.45 7.82
C SER A 5 0.21 4.23 8.37
N SER A 6 -0.76 4.12 7.48
CA SER A 6 -2.15 3.81 7.83
C SER A 6 -2.30 2.36 8.31
N SER A 7 -3.10 2.15 9.36
CA SER A 7 -3.51 0.81 9.80
C SER A 7 -4.44 0.11 8.81
N MET A 8 -5.10 0.88 7.95
CA MET A 8 -5.99 0.34 6.91
C MET A 8 -5.28 -0.53 5.87
N THR A 9 -3.95 -0.38 5.71
CA THR A 9 -3.17 -1.20 4.77
C THR A 9 -3.28 -2.69 5.09
N VAL A 10 -3.21 -3.06 6.38
CA VAL A 10 -3.35 -4.47 6.82
C VAL A 10 -4.75 -5.00 6.53
N TRP A 11 -5.77 -4.17 6.73
CA TRP A 11 -7.16 -4.54 6.44
C TRP A 11 -7.36 -4.84 4.95
N HIS A 12 -6.91 -3.94 4.07
CA HIS A 12 -7.01 -4.12 2.62
C HIS A 12 -6.17 -5.31 2.11
N LYS A 13 -5.03 -5.60 2.76
CA LYS A 13 -4.14 -6.70 2.36
C LYS A 13 -4.64 -8.09 2.76
N ARG A 14 -5.28 -8.21 3.91
CA ARG A 14 -5.64 -9.52 4.49
C ARG A 14 -7.14 -9.77 4.51
N ILE A 15 -7.92 -8.81 4.98
CA ILE A 15 -9.35 -9.02 5.23
C ILE A 15 -10.14 -8.89 3.94
N PHE A 16 -9.90 -7.84 3.16
CA PHE A 16 -10.64 -7.62 1.92
C PHE A 16 -10.51 -8.78 0.91
N PRO A 17 -9.32 -9.33 0.60
CA PRO A 17 -9.19 -10.48 -0.29
C PRO A 17 -9.98 -11.70 0.21
N VAL A 18 -9.92 -11.99 1.52
CA VAL A 18 -10.65 -13.14 2.10
C VAL A 18 -12.15 -12.99 1.92
N ILE A 19 -12.69 -11.79 2.19
CA ILE A 19 -14.12 -11.50 1.99
C ILE A 19 -14.48 -11.62 0.50
N TRP A 20 -13.70 -11.00 -0.39
CA TRP A 20 -13.97 -10.97 -1.82
C TRP A 20 -13.96 -12.37 -2.43
N PHE A 21 -12.89 -13.12 -2.22
CA PHE A 21 -12.78 -14.49 -2.74
C PHE A 21 -13.74 -15.45 -2.05
N GLY A 22 -14.03 -15.24 -0.75
CA GLY A 22 -15.02 -16.01 0.00
C GLY A 22 -16.42 -15.85 -0.57
N LEU A 23 -16.87 -14.63 -0.83
CA LEU A 23 -18.18 -14.35 -1.42
C LEU A 23 -18.31 -14.95 -2.84
N LEU A 24 -17.27 -14.77 -3.68
CA LEU A 24 -17.27 -15.37 -5.02
C LEU A 24 -17.23 -16.89 -4.98
N GLY A 25 -16.52 -17.49 -4.02
CA GLY A 25 -16.51 -18.92 -3.78
C GLY A 25 -17.87 -19.47 -3.37
N VAL A 26 -18.54 -18.82 -2.44
CA VAL A 26 -19.92 -19.16 -2.03
C VAL A 26 -20.88 -19.03 -3.19
N TYR A 27 -20.79 -17.93 -3.95
CA TYR A 27 -21.61 -17.73 -5.14
C TYR A 27 -21.40 -18.87 -6.17
N LEU A 28 -20.15 -19.22 -6.46
CA LEU A 28 -19.81 -20.31 -7.38
C LEU A 28 -20.35 -21.67 -6.88
N PHE A 29 -20.23 -21.93 -5.57
CA PHE A 29 -20.74 -23.14 -4.96
C PHE A 29 -22.26 -23.31 -5.15
N PHE A 30 -23.03 -22.24 -4.95
CA PHE A 30 -24.47 -22.26 -5.19
C PHE A 30 -24.81 -22.37 -6.68
N ALA A 31 -24.06 -21.68 -7.56
CA ALA A 31 -24.24 -21.75 -8.99
C ALA A 31 -24.05 -23.19 -9.52
N LEU A 32 -23.09 -23.95 -8.99
CA LEU A 32 -22.85 -25.35 -9.36
C LEU A 32 -23.96 -26.31 -8.90
N ARG A 33 -24.73 -25.94 -7.88
CA ARG A 33 -25.86 -26.75 -7.39
C ARG A 33 -27.15 -26.56 -8.18
N HIS A 34 -27.26 -25.45 -8.92
CA HIS A 34 -28.45 -25.20 -9.75
C HIS A 34 -28.49 -26.13 -10.99
N ARG A 35 -29.68 -26.61 -11.31
CA ARG A 35 -29.93 -27.38 -12.54
C ARG A 35 -31.09 -26.71 -13.30
N PRO A 36 -30.94 -26.39 -14.60
CA PRO A 36 -29.74 -26.55 -15.45
C PRO A 36 -28.60 -25.63 -15.02
N LEU A 37 -27.35 -26.04 -15.32
CA LEU A 37 -26.15 -25.25 -14.95
C LEU A 37 -26.18 -23.88 -15.60
N PRO A 38 -26.11 -22.79 -14.82
CA PRO A 38 -26.10 -21.42 -15.36
C PRO A 38 -24.72 -21.10 -15.92
N ILE A 39 -24.56 -21.17 -17.24
CA ILE A 39 -23.26 -20.97 -17.92
C ILE A 39 -22.69 -19.58 -17.62
N VAL A 40 -23.52 -18.53 -17.64
CA VAL A 40 -23.09 -17.13 -17.45
C VAL A 40 -22.49 -16.91 -16.04
N PRO A 41 -23.19 -17.21 -14.93
CA PRO A 41 -22.61 -17.14 -13.59
C PRO A 41 -21.35 -17.98 -13.42
N LEU A 42 -21.31 -19.16 -14.05
CA LEU A 42 -20.17 -20.07 -13.96
C LEU A 42 -18.90 -19.51 -14.64
N ALA A 43 -19.06 -18.71 -15.68
CA ALA A 43 -17.94 -18.04 -16.36
C ALA A 43 -17.51 -16.74 -15.68
N ILE A 44 -18.48 -15.96 -15.19
CA ILE A 44 -18.21 -14.64 -14.59
C ILE A 44 -17.46 -14.75 -13.26
N ALA A 45 -17.80 -15.69 -12.38
CA ALA A 45 -17.17 -15.79 -11.08
C ALA A 45 -15.66 -16.06 -11.15
N PRO A 46 -15.15 -17.04 -11.93
CA PRO A 46 -13.71 -17.23 -12.11
C PRO A 46 -13.03 -16.03 -12.77
N ALA A 47 -13.68 -15.37 -13.74
CA ALA A 47 -13.15 -14.17 -14.38
C ALA A 47 -12.96 -13.03 -13.36
N LEU A 48 -13.94 -12.79 -12.49
CA LEU A 48 -13.85 -11.81 -11.41
C LEU A 48 -12.80 -12.18 -10.34
N MET A 49 -12.62 -13.48 -10.06
CA MET A 49 -11.56 -13.95 -9.17
C MET A 49 -10.17 -13.64 -9.74
N LEU A 50 -9.94 -13.96 -11.02
CA LEU A 50 -8.69 -13.67 -11.70
C LEU A 50 -8.42 -12.16 -11.78
N PHE A 51 -9.42 -11.39 -12.17
CA PHE A 51 -9.33 -9.94 -12.20
C PHE A 51 -8.99 -9.36 -10.82
N GLY A 52 -9.73 -9.77 -9.78
CA GLY A 52 -9.47 -9.36 -8.40
C GLY A 52 -8.05 -9.73 -7.93
N PHE A 53 -7.57 -10.93 -8.28
CA PHE A 53 -6.21 -11.36 -7.97
C PHE A 53 -5.16 -10.44 -8.61
N PHE A 54 -5.28 -10.12 -9.90
CA PHE A 54 -4.33 -9.25 -10.58
C PHE A 54 -4.35 -7.81 -10.02
N VAL A 55 -5.55 -7.29 -9.73
CA VAL A 55 -5.69 -5.97 -9.09
C VAL A 55 -5.03 -5.96 -7.71
N MET A 56 -5.28 -6.98 -6.88
CA MET A 56 -4.66 -7.10 -5.56
C MET A 56 -3.15 -7.21 -5.65
N ARG A 57 -2.64 -8.00 -6.60
CA ARG A 57 -1.20 -8.14 -6.84
C ARG A 57 -0.55 -6.82 -7.23
N ALA A 58 -1.18 -6.07 -8.14
CA ALA A 58 -0.62 -4.83 -8.68
C ALA A 58 -0.70 -3.66 -7.70
N TYR A 59 -1.75 -3.60 -6.89
CA TYR A 59 -2.07 -2.39 -6.14
C TYR A 59 -2.00 -2.53 -4.61
N VAL A 60 -2.14 -3.72 -4.07
CA VAL A 60 -2.27 -3.91 -2.62
C VAL A 60 -1.05 -4.60 -2.02
N TRP A 61 -0.55 -5.66 -2.65
CA TRP A 61 0.52 -6.48 -2.05
C TRP A 61 1.88 -5.80 -2.06
N ASP A 62 2.09 -4.81 -2.93
CA ASP A 62 3.34 -4.07 -2.96
C ASP A 62 3.48 -3.00 -1.87
N LEU A 63 2.40 -2.66 -1.17
CA LEU A 63 2.42 -1.68 -0.09
C LEU A 63 3.21 -2.20 1.13
N ALA A 64 3.98 -1.32 1.78
CA ALA A 64 4.54 -1.60 3.10
C ALA A 64 3.42 -1.70 4.15
N ASP A 65 3.52 -2.68 5.05
CA ASP A 65 2.50 -2.92 6.08
C ASP A 65 2.58 -1.88 7.19
N GLU A 66 3.80 -1.49 7.55
CA GLU A 66 4.03 -0.53 8.62
C GLU A 66 5.29 0.29 8.34
N VAL A 67 5.18 1.58 8.57
CA VAL A 67 6.32 2.51 8.53
C VAL A 67 6.30 3.31 9.82
N LEU A 68 7.37 3.16 10.60
CA LEU A 68 7.61 3.87 11.86
C LEU A 68 8.71 4.90 11.65
N ASP A 69 8.46 6.11 12.09
CA ASP A 69 9.41 7.22 12.08
C ASP A 69 10.10 7.32 13.45
N ASP A 70 11.42 7.22 13.44
CA ASP A 70 12.28 7.33 14.61
C ASP A 70 13.30 8.49 14.45
N GLY A 71 12.85 9.60 13.89
CA GLY A 71 13.71 10.78 13.66
C GLY A 71 14.50 10.64 12.36
N ASP A 72 15.76 10.24 12.43
CA ASP A 72 16.63 10.11 11.25
C ASP A 72 16.50 8.76 10.54
N ARG A 73 15.69 7.85 11.10
CA ARG A 73 15.50 6.48 10.61
C ARG A 73 14.03 6.19 10.39
N LEU A 74 13.77 5.43 9.35
CA LEU A 74 12.46 4.83 9.09
C LEU A 74 12.57 3.32 9.26
N MET A 75 11.74 2.75 10.10
CA MET A 75 11.61 1.31 10.25
C MET A 75 10.42 0.85 9.41
N ILE A 76 10.69 0.03 8.41
CA ILE A 76 9.72 -0.39 7.40
C ILE A 76 9.53 -1.89 7.51
N ARG A 77 8.27 -2.31 7.61
CA ARG A 77 7.90 -3.73 7.62
C ARG A 77 6.99 -4.04 6.43
N LYS A 78 7.35 -5.11 5.70
CA LYS A 78 6.57 -5.65 4.59
C LYS A 78 6.50 -7.18 4.74
N GLY A 79 5.37 -7.69 5.22
CA GLY A 79 5.22 -9.11 5.56
C GLY A 79 6.17 -9.53 6.68
N ALA A 80 7.02 -10.52 6.40
CA ALA A 80 8.06 -11.00 7.30
C ALA A 80 9.38 -10.21 7.20
N LEU A 81 9.52 -9.34 6.18
CA LEU A 81 10.73 -8.56 5.97
C LEU A 81 10.63 -7.23 6.72
N GLN A 82 11.74 -6.88 7.37
CA GLN A 82 11.91 -5.59 8.04
C GLN A 82 13.20 -4.93 7.56
N GLN A 83 13.13 -3.65 7.29
CA GLN A 83 14.28 -2.84 6.89
C GLN A 83 14.29 -1.55 7.66
N THR A 84 15.47 -1.19 8.19
CA THR A 84 15.71 0.15 8.72
C THR A 84 16.37 0.98 7.64
N LEU A 85 15.76 2.10 7.30
CA LEU A 85 16.21 3.04 6.29
C LEU A 85 16.62 4.33 6.96
N LEU A 86 17.78 4.87 6.63
CA LEU A 86 18.16 6.22 7.03
C LEU A 86 17.52 7.23 6.08
N LEU A 87 16.92 8.29 6.60
CA LEU A 87 16.29 9.34 5.78
C LEU A 87 17.25 9.96 4.75
N ARG A 88 18.53 10.02 5.06
CA ARG A 88 19.56 10.52 4.14
C ARG A 88 19.74 9.65 2.89
N ASP A 89 19.39 8.36 2.96
CA ASP A 89 19.52 7.42 1.86
C ASP A 89 18.29 7.44 0.93
N VAL A 90 17.29 8.26 1.25
CA VAL A 90 16.14 8.54 0.40
C VAL A 90 16.56 9.55 -0.68
N ALA A 91 16.45 9.15 -1.94
CA ALA A 91 16.75 10.02 -3.08
C ALA A 91 15.61 11.01 -3.32
N GLU A 92 14.37 10.52 -3.32
CA GLU A 92 13.19 11.29 -3.67
C GLU A 92 11.95 10.80 -2.93
N VAL A 93 11.04 11.72 -2.61
CA VAL A 93 9.71 11.44 -2.07
C VAL A 93 8.66 11.77 -3.13
N ARG A 94 7.88 10.79 -3.56
CA ARG A 94 6.81 10.97 -4.56
C ARG A 94 5.44 10.73 -3.94
N ILE A 95 4.48 11.55 -4.31
CA ILE A 95 3.07 11.38 -3.93
C ILE A 95 2.26 11.05 -5.18
N THR A 96 1.56 9.93 -5.14
CA THR A 96 0.59 9.57 -6.18
C THR A 96 -0.79 9.93 -5.69
N ARG A 97 -1.34 11.04 -6.21
CA ARG A 97 -2.66 11.56 -5.82
C ARG A 97 -3.82 10.89 -6.55
N ASN A 98 -3.57 10.34 -7.75
CA ASN A 98 -4.60 9.70 -8.57
C ASN A 98 -4.94 8.27 -8.12
N SER A 99 -4.47 7.86 -6.94
CA SER A 99 -4.85 6.59 -6.32
C SER A 99 -5.63 6.84 -5.04
N ASP A 100 -6.71 6.11 -4.86
CA ASP A 100 -7.45 6.05 -3.60
C ASP A 100 -7.17 4.66 -2.96
N PRO A 101 -6.55 4.64 -1.81
CA PRO A 101 -5.98 5.74 -1.01
C PRO A 101 -4.71 6.37 -1.63
N THR A 102 -4.46 7.65 -1.29
CA THR A 102 -3.23 8.37 -1.66
C THR A 102 -2.00 7.58 -1.23
N ARG A 103 -1.01 7.44 -2.11
CA ARG A 103 0.22 6.68 -1.84
C ARG A 103 1.42 7.60 -1.77
N LEU A 104 2.30 7.28 -0.84
CA LEU A 104 3.61 7.90 -0.72
C LEU A 104 4.68 6.87 -1.09
N THR A 105 5.53 7.26 -2.03
CA THR A 105 6.63 6.42 -2.53
C THR A 105 7.95 7.07 -2.14
N LEU A 106 8.77 6.34 -1.39
CA LEU A 106 10.16 6.69 -1.12
C LEU A 106 11.02 5.98 -2.16
N VAL A 107 11.76 6.76 -2.95
CA VAL A 107 12.77 6.23 -3.88
C VAL A 107 14.11 6.25 -3.15
N LEU A 108 14.79 5.11 -3.11
CA LEU A 108 16.07 4.96 -2.43
C LEU A 108 17.22 5.30 -3.37
N ALA A 109 18.30 5.85 -2.83
CA ALA A 109 19.52 6.11 -3.59
C ALA A 109 20.24 4.81 -3.99
N ALA A 110 20.07 3.76 -3.18
CA ALA A 110 20.55 2.40 -3.47
C ALA A 110 19.48 1.38 -3.09
N PRO A 111 19.34 0.26 -3.83
CA PRO A 111 18.34 -0.75 -3.53
C PRO A 111 18.64 -1.41 -2.18
N GLY A 112 17.60 -1.51 -1.34
CA GLY A 112 17.65 -2.21 -0.07
C GLY A 112 17.02 -3.62 -0.14
N VAL A 113 16.82 -4.25 1.01
CA VAL A 113 16.16 -5.56 1.12
C VAL A 113 14.73 -5.54 0.55
N LEU A 114 14.06 -4.39 0.66
CA LEU A 114 12.70 -4.18 0.14
C LEU A 114 12.66 -3.61 -1.29
N GLY A 115 13.81 -3.53 -1.97
CA GLY A 115 13.96 -2.98 -3.33
C GLY A 115 14.42 -1.52 -3.34
N ASP A 116 14.26 -0.87 -4.47
CA ASP A 116 14.62 0.53 -4.73
C ASP A 116 13.50 1.53 -4.40
N LYS A 117 12.27 1.03 -4.23
CA LYS A 117 11.07 1.83 -3.98
C LYS A 117 10.26 1.24 -2.83
N ILE A 118 9.88 2.10 -1.92
CA ILE A 118 9.03 1.74 -0.79
C ILE A 118 7.74 2.52 -0.89
N VAL A 119 6.63 1.82 -1.10
CA VAL A 119 5.29 2.40 -1.27
C VAL A 119 4.48 2.13 0.00
N PHE A 120 3.89 3.16 0.57
CA PHE A 120 2.98 3.02 1.70
C PHE A 120 1.85 4.05 1.64
N VAL A 121 0.76 3.75 2.34
CA VAL A 121 -0.35 4.67 2.54
C VAL A 121 -0.06 5.47 3.81
N PRO A 122 0.06 6.80 3.74
CA PRO A 122 0.30 7.62 4.92
C PRO A 122 -0.88 7.53 5.90
N ALA A 123 -0.60 7.65 7.20
CA ALA A 123 -1.64 7.76 8.19
C ALA A 123 -2.51 8.98 7.88
N PHE A 124 -3.83 8.81 7.98
CA PHE A 124 -4.78 9.87 7.69
C PHE A 124 -4.55 11.04 8.64
N ALA A 125 -4.00 12.13 8.14
CA ALA A 125 -3.95 13.39 8.85
C ALA A 125 -5.11 14.26 8.36
N ALA A 126 -5.89 14.83 9.28
CA ALA A 126 -7.04 15.68 8.96
C ALA A 126 -6.72 16.86 8.00
N ALA A 127 -5.45 17.21 7.88
CA ALA A 127 -4.95 18.23 6.95
C ALA A 127 -5.01 17.83 5.46
N SER A 128 -5.27 16.58 5.12
CA SER A 128 -5.42 16.13 3.72
C SER A 128 -6.78 16.46 3.10
N LEU A 129 -7.67 17.09 3.85
CA LEU A 129 -8.96 17.56 3.37
C LEU A 129 -8.90 18.84 2.51
N VAL A 130 -7.73 19.49 2.45
CA VAL A 130 -7.56 20.68 1.59
C VAL A 130 -7.18 20.23 0.19
N PRO A 131 -8.08 20.38 -0.80
CA PRO A 131 -7.78 20.07 -2.19
C PRO A 131 -6.59 20.94 -2.65
N PHE A 132 -5.66 20.36 -3.40
CA PHE A 132 -4.43 20.98 -3.93
C PHE A 132 -3.27 21.23 -2.95
N SER A 133 -3.38 20.99 -1.64
CA SER A 133 -2.23 21.05 -0.74
C SER A 133 -1.34 19.81 -0.89
N ARG A 134 0.00 19.99 -0.78
CA ARG A 134 0.91 18.85 -0.65
C ARG A 134 0.61 18.15 0.68
N HIS A 135 0.64 16.81 0.66
CA HIS A 135 0.41 16.06 1.90
C HIS A 135 1.43 16.48 2.96
N PRO A 136 1.00 16.90 4.15
CA PRO A 136 1.89 17.49 5.16
C PRO A 136 3.05 16.58 5.53
N LEU A 137 2.82 15.27 5.62
CA LEU A 137 3.87 14.28 5.89
C LEU A 137 4.95 14.24 4.81
N ALA A 138 4.57 14.38 3.54
CA ALA A 138 5.56 14.35 2.47
C ALA A 138 6.45 15.59 2.49
N LYS A 139 5.87 16.76 2.75
CA LYS A 139 6.63 18.00 2.92
C LYS A 139 7.56 17.90 4.14
N GLU A 140 7.07 17.39 5.26
CA GLU A 140 7.88 17.16 6.47
C GLU A 140 9.09 16.26 6.16
N LEU A 141 8.89 15.15 5.44
CA LEU A 141 9.96 14.24 5.08
C LEU A 141 10.95 14.87 4.08
N GLU A 142 10.45 15.59 3.07
CA GLU A 142 11.29 16.32 2.11
C GLU A 142 12.19 17.34 2.80
N ASP A 143 11.62 18.15 3.70
CA ASP A 143 12.35 19.18 4.45
C ASP A 143 13.44 18.56 5.36
N ARG A 144 13.11 17.46 6.04
CA ARG A 144 14.06 16.72 6.90
C ARG A 144 15.19 16.09 6.09
N ILE A 145 14.85 15.46 4.94
CA ILE A 145 15.85 14.91 4.03
C ILE A 145 16.80 16.00 3.51
N ALA A 146 16.26 17.16 3.14
CA ALA A 146 17.06 18.29 2.68
C ALA A 146 18.01 18.79 3.76
N MET A 147 17.55 18.90 5.02
CA MET A 147 18.40 19.29 6.15
C MET A 147 19.53 18.28 6.40
N LEU A 148 19.23 16.98 6.39
CA LEU A 148 20.21 15.93 6.62
C LEU A 148 21.27 15.83 5.50
N LYS A 149 20.89 16.16 4.25
CA LYS A 149 21.82 16.22 3.13
C LYS A 149 22.72 17.48 3.16
N LYS A 150 22.21 18.60 3.70
CA LYS A 150 22.97 19.85 3.81
C LYS A 150 24.06 19.79 4.91
N ASN A 151 23.84 18.98 5.93
CA ASN A 151 24.77 18.84 7.08
C ASN A 151 25.87 17.79 6.82
N ARG A 152 26.08 17.39 5.58
CA ARG A 152 27.15 16.48 5.13
C ARG A 152 28.25 17.27 4.45
#